data_8af822ddc20cb0c41b66ae9246af455a
#
_entry.id   8af822ddc20cb0c41b66ae9246af455a
#
_cell.length_a   1.000
_cell.length_b   1.000
_cell.length_c   1.000
_cell.angle_alpha   90.00
_cell.angle_beta   90.00
_cell.angle_gamma   90.00
#
_symmetry.space_group_name_H-M   'P 1'
#
loop_
_entity.id
_entity.type
_entity.pdbx_description
1 polymer ?
#
loop_
_entity_poly.entity_id
_entity_poly.type
_entity_poly.pdbx_seq_one_letter_code
_entity_poly.pdbx_strand_id
1 'polypeptide(L)'
;MPSGRVVGRTRPIATGSTGERRLLSPALLIAVLVVGGIVVLSAVLIGSPASPYACASQLQPQANATVENPIVTPDEGAGHVRTGTTTEYASCPPASGPHYTEGGGVAPLRPAFYDSGARIGPANWVHNLEHGYVVALYRCPDGQCPSNDVLSELREFVLNGPPTESATACGVSSKVLAARFDDMATPFALVAWDRVLLLDTFDAQVGIDFARRWLEQPELAERGSC
;
A
#
# COMPACT_ATOMS: atom_id res chain seq x y z
N MET A 1 22.29 10.65 96.87
CA MET A 1 21.97 12.04 97.17
C MET A 1 22.60 12.93 96.15
N PRO A 2 22.11 13.80 95.44
CA PRO A 2 20.80 14.39 95.24
C PRO A 2 20.24 14.13 93.80
N SER A 3 18.93 14.30 93.75
CA SER A 3 18.04 14.27 92.61
C SER A 3 18.40 15.26 91.54
N GLY A 4 18.51 14.83 90.27
CA GLY A 4 18.66 15.60 89.05
C GLY A 4 17.37 15.62 88.26
N ARG A 5 16.70 16.79 88.26
CA ARG A 5 15.44 17.05 87.56
C ARG A 5 15.65 17.22 86.06
N VAL A 6 15.10 16.32 85.21
CA VAL A 6 15.10 16.47 83.77
C VAL A 6 13.98 17.41 83.33
N VAL A 7 14.34 18.53 82.76
CA VAL A 7 13.41 19.51 82.14
C VAL A 7 13.10 19.06 80.72
N GLY A 8 11.85 18.65 80.50
CA GLY A 8 11.36 18.32 79.14
C GLY A 8 11.21 19.57 78.27
N ARG A 9 11.92 19.56 77.15
CA ARG A 9 11.75 20.61 76.10
C ARG A 9 10.65 20.15 75.14
N THR A 10 9.53 20.82 75.21
CA THR A 10 8.44 20.70 74.21
C THR A 10 8.90 21.36 72.89
N ARG A 11 8.92 20.60 71.78
CA ARG A 11 9.11 21.08 70.46
C ARG A 11 7.77 21.66 69.94
N PRO A 12 7.74 22.81 69.24
CA PRO A 12 6.54 23.31 68.62
C PRO A 12 6.21 22.47 67.41
N ILE A 13 4.95 22.13 67.26
CA ILE A 13 4.34 21.45 66.10
C ILE A 13 4.34 22.42 64.94
N ALA A 14 5.03 22.10 63.86
CA ALA A 14 4.98 22.85 62.63
C ALA A 14 3.59 22.65 61.98
N THR A 15 2.85 23.74 61.89
CA THR A 15 1.60 23.84 61.14
C THR A 15 1.88 23.60 59.66
N GLY A 16 1.23 22.58 59.12
CA GLY A 16 1.34 22.23 57.71
C GLY A 16 0.90 23.36 56.79
N SER A 17 1.75 23.69 55.85
CA SER A 17 1.46 24.57 54.74
C SER A 17 0.35 23.92 53.87
N THR A 18 -0.82 24.50 53.89
CA THR A 18 -1.88 24.22 52.91
C THR A 18 -1.38 24.67 51.54
N GLY A 19 -1.00 23.67 50.69
CA GLY A 19 -0.65 23.94 49.29
C GLY A 19 -1.83 24.57 48.58
N GLU A 20 -1.75 25.86 48.28
CA GLU A 20 -2.68 26.55 47.39
C GLU A 20 -2.61 25.85 46.02
N ARG A 21 -3.67 25.14 45.66
CA ARG A 21 -3.89 24.72 44.28
C ARG A 21 -4.04 25.97 43.43
N ARG A 22 -2.95 26.39 42.78
CA ARG A 22 -3.03 27.46 41.78
C ARG A 22 -3.90 26.97 40.63
N LEU A 23 -5.20 27.35 40.68
CA LEU A 23 -6.09 27.21 39.55
C LEU A 23 -5.48 28.03 38.41
N LEU A 24 -5.25 27.39 37.29
CA LEU A 24 -4.76 28.04 36.07
C LEU A 24 -5.72 29.19 35.73
N SER A 25 -5.19 30.38 35.47
CA SER A 25 -6.03 31.54 35.16
C SER A 25 -6.86 31.23 33.90
N PRO A 26 -8.09 31.70 33.79
CA PRO A 26 -8.94 31.47 32.62
C PRO A 26 -8.28 31.95 31.33
N ALA A 27 -7.43 32.96 31.40
CA ALA A 27 -6.62 33.43 30.27
C ALA A 27 -5.59 32.37 29.78
N LEU A 28 -4.97 31.60 30.70
CA LEU A 28 -4.04 30.52 30.35
C LEU A 28 -4.78 29.34 29.73
N LEU A 29 -5.98 29.01 30.23
CA LEU A 29 -6.81 27.96 29.63
C LEU A 29 -7.26 28.31 28.21
N ILE A 30 -7.67 29.56 27.98
CA ILE A 30 -8.04 30.04 26.64
C ILE A 30 -6.82 30.03 25.73
N ALA A 31 -5.65 30.46 26.18
CA ALA A 31 -4.42 30.41 25.38
C ALA A 31 -4.03 28.99 24.97
N VAL A 32 -4.16 28.01 25.88
CA VAL A 32 -3.87 26.59 25.57
C VAL A 32 -4.89 26.03 24.56
N LEU A 33 -6.16 26.37 24.67
CA LEU A 33 -7.19 25.95 23.72
C LEU A 33 -7.00 26.57 22.34
N VAL A 34 -6.64 27.85 22.26
CA VAL A 34 -6.37 28.55 21.00
C VAL A 34 -5.13 27.97 20.32
N VAL A 35 -4.02 27.81 21.06
CA VAL A 35 -2.78 27.23 20.52
C VAL A 35 -3.00 25.76 20.13
N GLY A 36 -3.70 24.98 20.97
CA GLY A 36 -4.06 23.60 20.67
C GLY A 36 -4.93 23.49 19.41
N GLY A 37 -5.93 24.37 19.29
CA GLY A 37 -6.80 24.44 18.10
C GLY A 37 -6.04 24.79 16.83
N ILE A 38 -5.10 25.74 16.89
CA ILE A 38 -4.25 26.12 15.75
C ILE A 38 -3.32 24.97 15.34
N VAL A 39 -2.72 24.26 16.30
CA VAL A 39 -1.85 23.11 16.01
C VAL A 39 -2.63 21.99 15.36
N VAL A 40 -3.83 21.66 15.86
CA VAL A 40 -4.70 20.63 15.27
C VAL A 40 -5.16 21.04 13.87
N LEU A 41 -5.58 22.29 13.69
CA LEU A 41 -6.01 22.81 12.38
C LEU A 41 -4.85 22.84 11.39
N SER A 42 -3.62 23.19 11.83
CA SER A 42 -2.43 23.18 10.98
C SER A 42 -2.06 21.73 10.58
N ALA A 43 -2.18 20.76 11.47
CA ALA A 43 -1.95 19.36 11.18
C ALA A 43 -2.96 18.79 10.16
N VAL A 44 -4.21 19.27 10.19
CA VAL A 44 -5.25 18.89 9.20
C VAL A 44 -5.02 19.59 7.85
N LEU A 45 -4.44 20.80 7.84
CA LEU A 45 -4.14 21.57 6.64
C LEU A 45 -2.78 21.23 5.99
N ILE A 46 -1.87 20.58 6.73
CA ILE A 46 -0.69 19.95 6.14
C ILE A 46 -1.19 18.62 5.56
N GLY A 47 -1.78 18.72 4.36
CA GLY A 47 -2.41 17.61 3.67
C GLY A 47 -1.50 16.38 3.66
N SER A 48 -2.08 15.19 3.75
CA SER A 48 -1.41 13.95 3.40
C SER A 48 -0.69 14.15 2.07
N PRO A 49 0.54 13.65 1.91
CA PRO A 49 1.21 13.74 0.61
C PRO A 49 0.25 13.24 -0.45
N ALA A 50 0.06 14.03 -1.51
CA ALA A 50 -0.83 13.67 -2.61
C ALA A 50 -0.47 12.27 -3.09
N SER A 51 -1.46 11.42 -3.28
CA SER A 51 -1.22 10.10 -3.88
C SER A 51 -0.54 10.30 -5.24
N PRO A 52 0.45 9.48 -5.60
CA PRO A 52 1.07 9.54 -6.92
C PRO A 52 0.12 9.11 -8.04
N TYR A 53 -1.09 8.71 -7.73
CA TYR A 53 -2.14 8.34 -8.68
C TYR A 53 -3.52 8.70 -8.12
N ALA A 54 -4.51 8.75 -9.00
CA ALA A 54 -5.93 8.83 -8.67
C ALA A 54 -6.74 7.87 -9.56
N CYS A 55 -7.81 7.28 -9.00
CA CYS A 55 -8.78 6.48 -9.75
C CYS A 55 -10.16 7.12 -9.64
N ALA A 56 -10.88 7.21 -10.75
CA ALA A 56 -12.25 7.75 -10.76
C ALA A 56 -13.24 6.83 -10.04
N SER A 57 -12.96 5.51 -10.00
CA SER A 57 -13.80 4.50 -9.33
C SER A 57 -12.97 3.33 -8.82
N GLN A 58 -13.56 2.48 -7.99
CA GLN A 58 -13.02 1.16 -7.66
C GLN A 58 -13.80 0.08 -8.42
N LEU A 59 -13.08 -0.86 -9.03
CA LEU A 59 -13.68 -2.07 -9.59
C LEU A 59 -14.37 -2.86 -8.48
N GLN A 60 -15.58 -3.34 -8.80
CA GLN A 60 -16.35 -4.17 -7.86
C GLN A 60 -16.29 -5.64 -8.29
N PRO A 61 -16.29 -6.58 -7.34
CA PRO A 61 -16.37 -8.00 -7.63
C PRO A 61 -17.59 -8.33 -8.51
N GLN A 62 -17.39 -9.20 -9.49
CA GLN A 62 -18.46 -9.72 -10.34
C GLN A 62 -18.63 -11.23 -10.06
N ALA A 63 -19.86 -11.66 -9.79
CA ALA A 63 -20.16 -13.03 -9.38
C ALA A 63 -19.77 -14.10 -10.41
N ASN A 64 -19.66 -13.73 -11.68
CA ASN A 64 -19.28 -14.60 -12.79
C ASN A 64 -17.84 -14.43 -13.26
N ALA A 65 -17.04 -13.61 -12.57
CA ALA A 65 -15.63 -13.46 -12.91
C ALA A 65 -14.84 -14.72 -12.50
N THR A 66 -14.07 -15.24 -13.44
CA THR A 66 -13.23 -16.41 -13.27
C THR A 66 -11.85 -16.18 -13.91
N VAL A 67 -10.95 -17.13 -13.79
CA VAL A 67 -9.65 -17.12 -14.48
C VAL A 67 -9.83 -16.98 -16.00
N GLU A 68 -10.78 -17.70 -16.57
CA GLU A 68 -11.06 -17.70 -18.02
C GLU A 68 -11.85 -16.46 -18.46
N ASN A 69 -12.63 -15.88 -17.58
CA ASN A 69 -13.50 -14.74 -17.84
C ASN A 69 -13.37 -13.68 -16.75
N PRO A 70 -12.19 -13.00 -16.64
CA PRO A 70 -12.00 -11.91 -15.69
C PRO A 70 -12.83 -10.68 -16.07
N ILE A 71 -12.85 -9.70 -15.17
CA ILE A 71 -13.41 -8.39 -15.46
C ILE A 71 -12.58 -7.76 -16.59
N VAL A 72 -13.24 -7.36 -17.67
CA VAL A 72 -12.62 -6.60 -18.75
C VAL A 72 -12.76 -5.12 -18.44
N THR A 73 -11.64 -4.42 -18.35
CA THR A 73 -11.62 -2.96 -18.18
C THR A 73 -11.50 -2.27 -19.54
N PRO A 74 -11.94 -1.03 -19.66
CA PRO A 74 -11.62 -0.21 -20.84
C PRO A 74 -10.10 -0.09 -21.00
N ASP A 75 -9.63 -0.16 -22.25
CA ASP A 75 -8.25 0.16 -22.58
C ASP A 75 -8.03 1.68 -22.42
N GLU A 76 -7.15 2.04 -21.47
CA GLU A 76 -6.78 3.44 -21.22
C GLU A 76 -5.49 3.84 -21.98
N GLY A 77 -5.05 2.97 -22.89
CA GLY A 77 -3.86 3.19 -23.71
C GLY A 77 -2.55 2.89 -22.95
N ALA A 78 -1.44 3.10 -23.64
CA ALA A 78 -0.07 2.80 -23.21
C ALA A 78 0.79 4.08 -23.15
N GLY A 79 0.29 5.10 -22.48
CA GLY A 79 0.95 6.41 -22.44
C GLY A 79 2.12 6.48 -21.49
N HIS A 80 3.34 6.60 -22.00
CA HIS A 80 4.54 6.79 -21.19
C HIS A 80 4.61 8.19 -20.57
N VAL A 81 4.83 8.25 -19.25
CA VAL A 81 5.03 9.49 -18.49
C VAL A 81 6.35 9.47 -17.73
N ARG A 82 6.85 10.63 -17.33
CA ARG A 82 8.09 10.71 -16.54
C ARG A 82 7.86 10.15 -15.14
N THR A 83 8.86 9.49 -14.60
CA THR A 83 8.87 9.06 -13.19
C THR A 83 8.53 10.22 -12.25
N GLY A 84 7.59 9.96 -11.33
CA GLY A 84 7.09 10.96 -10.39
C GLY A 84 5.93 11.82 -10.92
N THR A 85 5.49 11.63 -12.17
CA THR A 85 4.24 12.21 -12.65
C THR A 85 3.05 11.54 -11.95
N THR A 86 2.10 12.32 -11.47
CA THR A 86 0.82 11.78 -10.99
C THR A 86 0.02 11.25 -12.17
N THR A 87 -0.49 10.02 -12.04
CA THR A 87 -1.30 9.35 -13.06
C THR A 87 -2.77 9.31 -12.66
N GLU A 88 -3.64 9.30 -13.65
CA GLU A 88 -5.10 9.17 -13.44
C GLU A 88 -5.60 7.96 -14.21
N TYR A 89 -6.51 7.19 -13.59
CA TYR A 89 -7.10 5.98 -14.13
C TYR A 89 -8.62 5.97 -13.96
N ALA A 90 -9.32 5.35 -14.87
CA ALA A 90 -10.78 5.21 -14.80
C ALA A 90 -11.20 4.34 -13.62
N SER A 91 -10.37 3.33 -13.27
CA SER A 91 -10.68 2.41 -12.15
C SER A 91 -9.44 1.90 -11.43
N CYS A 92 -9.63 1.51 -10.15
CA CYS A 92 -8.63 0.81 -9.35
C CYS A 92 -9.07 -0.64 -9.05
N PRO A 93 -8.16 -1.63 -9.17
CA PRO A 93 -6.78 -1.51 -9.66
C PRO A 93 -6.76 -1.25 -11.17
N PRO A 94 -5.87 -0.36 -11.68
CA PRO A 94 -5.75 -0.12 -13.11
C PRO A 94 -5.10 -1.32 -13.82
N ALA A 95 -5.54 -1.59 -15.06
CA ALA A 95 -5.04 -2.67 -15.88
C ALA A 95 -4.44 -2.20 -17.21
N SER A 96 -4.49 -0.92 -17.51
CA SER A 96 -3.84 -0.22 -18.63
C SER A 96 -3.74 1.27 -18.26
N GLY A 97 -3.24 2.11 -19.18
CA GLY A 97 -3.19 3.55 -18.99
C GLY A 97 -1.79 4.13 -18.81
N PRO A 98 -1.70 5.40 -18.35
CA PRO A 98 -0.42 6.10 -18.24
C PRO A 98 0.50 5.43 -17.20
N HIS A 99 1.76 5.20 -17.60
CA HIS A 99 2.76 4.56 -16.75
C HIS A 99 4.16 5.13 -16.97
N TYR A 100 5.09 4.83 -16.05
CA TYR A 100 6.43 5.39 -16.11
C TYR A 100 7.21 4.83 -17.29
N THR A 101 7.99 5.70 -17.95
CA THR A 101 8.92 5.31 -18.99
C THR A 101 10.00 4.40 -18.43
N GLU A 102 10.63 3.63 -19.30
CA GLU A 102 11.82 2.85 -18.94
C GLU A 102 12.93 3.73 -18.34
N GLY A 103 13.67 3.15 -17.43
CA GLY A 103 14.87 3.74 -16.85
C GLY A 103 14.83 3.95 -15.35
N GLY A 104 16.00 4.11 -14.76
CA GLY A 104 16.15 4.36 -13.32
C GLY A 104 15.75 3.21 -12.39
N GLY A 105 15.40 2.05 -12.93
CA GLY A 105 14.95 0.88 -12.14
C GLY A 105 13.55 1.00 -11.57
N VAL A 106 12.75 1.95 -12.04
CA VAL A 106 11.37 2.19 -11.58
C VAL A 106 10.32 1.50 -12.45
N ALA A 107 10.61 1.26 -13.73
CA ALA A 107 9.80 0.51 -14.69
C ALA A 107 10.67 0.03 -15.87
N PRO A 108 10.41 -1.16 -16.44
CA PRO A 108 9.57 -2.19 -15.83
C PRO A 108 10.17 -2.76 -14.55
N LEU A 109 9.33 -3.27 -13.68
CA LEU A 109 9.74 -3.96 -12.46
C LEU A 109 10.27 -5.36 -12.79
N ARG A 110 11.27 -5.83 -12.05
CA ARG A 110 11.71 -7.23 -12.16
C ARG A 110 10.67 -8.18 -11.57
N PRO A 111 10.53 -9.41 -12.10
CA PRO A 111 9.73 -10.46 -11.47
C PRO A 111 10.19 -10.69 -10.03
N ALA A 112 9.35 -10.36 -9.07
CA ALA A 112 9.62 -10.50 -7.64
C ALA A 112 8.34 -10.38 -6.81
N PHE A 113 8.40 -10.88 -5.58
CA PHE A 113 7.46 -10.50 -4.52
C PHE A 113 7.99 -9.21 -3.88
N TYR A 114 7.24 -8.13 -4.04
CA TYR A 114 7.50 -6.83 -3.41
C TYR A 114 6.75 -6.76 -2.09
N ASP A 115 7.48 -6.63 -0.98
CA ASP A 115 6.89 -6.55 0.35
C ASP A 115 6.14 -5.24 0.59
N SER A 116 5.43 -5.16 1.71
CA SER A 116 4.60 -4.01 2.05
C SER A 116 5.38 -2.70 2.27
N GLY A 117 6.69 -2.75 2.41
CA GLY A 117 7.58 -1.60 2.52
C GLY A 117 8.03 -1.04 1.17
N ALA A 118 7.86 -1.80 0.08
CA ALA A 118 8.22 -1.36 -1.25
C ALA A 118 7.28 -0.22 -1.72
N ARG A 119 7.88 0.85 -2.25
CA ARG A 119 7.13 2.01 -2.78
C ARG A 119 6.81 1.79 -4.26
N ILE A 120 5.85 0.92 -4.53
CA ILE A 120 5.40 0.59 -5.87
C ILE A 120 3.96 1.05 -6.03
N GLY A 121 3.71 1.82 -7.08
CA GLY A 121 2.37 2.29 -7.45
C GLY A 121 1.95 1.80 -8.83
N PRO A 122 0.73 2.11 -9.25
CA PRO A 122 0.21 1.69 -10.56
C PRO A 122 1.13 2.01 -11.72
N ALA A 123 1.66 3.23 -11.78
CA ALA A 123 2.53 3.65 -12.88
C ALA A 123 3.83 2.83 -13.01
N ASN A 124 4.21 2.07 -11.97
CA ASN A 124 5.34 1.13 -12.06
C ASN A 124 4.91 -0.17 -12.77
N TRP A 125 3.86 -0.86 -12.25
CA TRP A 125 3.51 -2.19 -12.72
C TRP A 125 2.57 -2.20 -13.94
N VAL A 126 1.88 -1.11 -14.26
CA VAL A 126 1.14 -1.00 -15.54
C VAL A 126 2.11 -1.09 -16.72
N HIS A 127 3.33 -0.56 -16.62
CA HIS A 127 4.38 -0.79 -17.62
C HIS A 127 4.68 -2.29 -17.83
N ASN A 128 4.76 -3.05 -16.74
CA ASN A 128 4.92 -4.49 -16.84
C ASN A 128 3.75 -5.17 -17.57
N LEU A 129 2.51 -4.71 -17.33
CA LEU A 129 1.33 -5.25 -18.02
C LEU A 129 1.43 -5.04 -19.53
N GLU A 130 1.92 -3.89 -20.01
CA GLU A 130 2.17 -3.62 -21.42
C GLU A 130 3.18 -4.60 -22.02
N HIS A 131 4.19 -5.00 -21.25
CA HIS A 131 5.18 -6.02 -21.64
C HIS A 131 4.65 -7.46 -21.48
N GLY A 132 3.37 -7.64 -21.20
CA GLY A 132 2.72 -8.94 -21.09
C GLY A 132 2.86 -9.65 -19.76
N TYR A 133 3.18 -8.93 -18.69
CA TYR A 133 3.25 -9.49 -17.34
C TYR A 133 1.85 -9.74 -16.75
N VAL A 134 1.82 -10.56 -15.72
CA VAL A 134 0.72 -10.69 -14.77
C VAL A 134 1.18 -10.22 -13.40
N VAL A 135 0.35 -9.42 -12.76
CA VAL A 135 0.62 -8.85 -11.44
C VAL A 135 -0.41 -9.36 -10.42
N ALA A 136 0.06 -9.94 -9.33
CA ALA A 136 -0.77 -10.23 -8.16
C ALA A 136 -0.68 -9.04 -7.20
N LEU A 137 -1.83 -8.46 -6.87
CA LEU A 137 -1.93 -7.36 -5.94
C LEU A 137 -2.49 -7.85 -4.60
N TYR A 138 -1.97 -7.31 -3.49
CA TYR A 138 -2.49 -7.57 -2.14
C TYR A 138 -2.65 -6.29 -1.33
N ARG A 139 -3.67 -6.23 -0.49
CA ARG A 139 -3.93 -5.11 0.41
C ARG A 139 -3.20 -5.26 1.73
N CYS A 140 -2.81 -4.13 2.29
CA CYS A 140 -2.19 -4.02 3.61
C CYS A 140 -2.63 -2.70 4.28
N PRO A 141 -3.96 -2.44 4.37
CA PRO A 141 -4.48 -1.16 4.86
C PRO A 141 -4.07 -0.97 6.32
N ASP A 142 -3.64 0.24 6.66
CA ASP A 142 -3.23 0.61 8.02
C ASP A 142 -2.17 -0.33 8.64
N GLY A 143 -1.35 -0.96 7.79
CA GLY A 143 -0.34 -1.94 8.21
C GLY A 143 -0.91 -3.34 8.50
N GLN A 144 -2.20 -3.56 8.31
CA GLN A 144 -2.84 -4.87 8.46
C GLN A 144 -2.67 -5.69 7.18
N CYS A 145 -1.53 -6.35 7.07
CA CYS A 145 -1.20 -7.20 5.95
C CYS A 145 -1.82 -8.60 6.07
N PRO A 146 -1.94 -9.35 4.96
CA PRO A 146 -2.28 -10.77 5.00
C PRO A 146 -1.34 -11.56 5.91
N SER A 147 -1.79 -12.71 6.40
CA SER A 147 -0.95 -13.61 7.21
C SER A 147 0.30 -14.07 6.45
N ASN A 148 1.30 -14.53 7.19
CA ASN A 148 2.53 -15.05 6.57
C ASN A 148 2.26 -16.24 5.63
N ASP A 149 1.26 -17.06 5.93
CA ASP A 149 0.87 -18.20 5.10
C ASP A 149 0.37 -17.71 3.74
N VAL A 150 -0.53 -16.71 3.72
CA VAL A 150 -1.03 -16.11 2.49
C VAL A 150 0.06 -15.34 1.73
N LEU A 151 0.96 -14.65 2.42
CA LEU A 151 2.13 -14.03 1.79
C LEU A 151 3.08 -15.07 1.19
N SER A 152 3.09 -16.29 1.71
CA SER A 152 3.85 -17.41 1.13
C SER A 152 3.22 -17.90 -0.16
N GLU A 153 1.89 -17.97 -0.27
CA GLU A 153 1.19 -18.25 -1.53
C GLU A 153 1.56 -17.24 -2.64
N LEU A 154 1.62 -15.95 -2.30
CA LEU A 154 2.06 -14.92 -3.26
C LEU A 154 3.52 -15.11 -3.71
N ARG A 155 4.40 -15.56 -2.81
CA ARG A 155 5.79 -15.88 -3.15
C ARG A 155 5.87 -17.12 -4.03
N GLU A 156 5.07 -18.15 -3.72
CA GLU A 156 4.98 -19.36 -4.54
C GLU A 156 4.47 -19.04 -5.95
N PHE A 157 3.46 -18.19 -6.08
CA PHE A 157 3.01 -17.70 -7.38
C PHE A 157 4.16 -17.08 -8.18
N VAL A 158 4.97 -16.21 -7.57
CA VAL A 158 6.11 -15.57 -8.26
C VAL A 158 7.20 -16.56 -8.60
N LEU A 159 7.52 -17.50 -7.70
CA LEU A 159 8.57 -18.49 -7.90
C LEU A 159 8.21 -19.54 -8.96
N ASN A 160 6.94 -19.94 -9.03
CA ASN A 160 6.43 -21.00 -9.89
C ASN A 160 5.62 -20.47 -11.09
N GLY A 161 5.73 -19.16 -11.36
CA GLY A 161 5.08 -18.55 -12.53
C GLY A 161 5.48 -19.28 -13.82
N PRO A 162 4.53 -19.43 -14.78
CA PRO A 162 4.81 -20.15 -16.00
C PRO A 162 5.91 -19.46 -16.82
N PRO A 163 6.88 -20.20 -17.34
CA PRO A 163 7.90 -19.64 -18.21
C PRO A 163 7.30 -19.27 -19.57
N THR A 164 7.85 -18.22 -20.20
CA THR A 164 7.53 -17.83 -21.56
C THR A 164 8.81 -17.69 -22.39
N GLU A 165 8.68 -17.67 -23.69
CA GLU A 165 9.84 -17.50 -24.60
C GLU A 165 10.50 -16.14 -24.36
N SER A 166 9.71 -15.07 -24.22
CA SER A 166 10.27 -13.74 -24.02
C SER A 166 10.85 -13.58 -22.60
N ALA A 167 10.27 -14.21 -21.57
CA ALA A 167 10.87 -14.24 -20.23
C ALA A 167 12.28 -14.84 -20.29
N THR A 168 12.44 -15.96 -21.00
CA THR A 168 13.74 -16.59 -21.20
C THR A 168 14.71 -15.67 -21.95
N ALA A 169 14.26 -14.99 -22.99
CA ALA A 169 15.05 -14.01 -23.74
C ALA A 169 15.47 -12.81 -22.85
N CYS A 170 14.61 -12.39 -21.92
CA CYS A 170 14.88 -11.34 -20.94
C CYS A 170 15.73 -11.81 -19.74
N GLY A 171 16.10 -13.08 -19.67
CA GLY A 171 16.91 -13.63 -18.58
C GLY A 171 16.15 -13.73 -17.25
N VAL A 172 14.82 -13.88 -17.30
CA VAL A 172 13.96 -14.10 -16.13
C VAL A 172 13.20 -15.41 -16.25
N SER A 173 12.76 -15.99 -15.12
CA SER A 173 12.07 -17.29 -15.12
C SER A 173 10.63 -17.19 -15.61
N SER A 174 9.97 -16.07 -15.33
CA SER A 174 8.59 -15.82 -15.70
C SER A 174 8.33 -14.31 -15.68
N LYS A 175 7.24 -13.85 -16.30
CA LYS A 175 6.79 -12.47 -16.29
C LYS A 175 5.66 -12.27 -15.27
N VAL A 176 5.86 -12.71 -14.03
CA VAL A 176 4.91 -12.49 -12.95
C VAL A 176 5.56 -11.73 -11.80
N LEU A 177 4.79 -10.91 -11.11
CA LEU A 177 5.23 -10.24 -9.90
C LEU A 177 4.06 -10.09 -8.91
N ALA A 178 4.37 -9.84 -7.65
CA ALA A 178 3.37 -9.52 -6.64
C ALA A 178 3.75 -8.21 -5.93
N ALA A 179 2.77 -7.33 -5.69
CA ALA A 179 2.98 -6.03 -5.07
C ALA A 179 1.81 -5.62 -4.18
N ARG A 180 2.09 -4.76 -3.18
CA ARG A 180 1.06 -4.13 -2.36
C ARG A 180 0.31 -3.07 -3.15
N PHE A 181 -1.02 -3.10 -3.06
CA PHE A 181 -1.90 -2.05 -3.53
C PHE A 181 -3.17 -1.99 -2.68
N ASP A 182 -3.38 -0.90 -1.96
CA ASP A 182 -4.46 -0.82 -0.97
C ASP A 182 -5.78 -0.29 -1.52
N ASP A 183 -5.74 0.41 -2.67
CA ASP A 183 -6.91 1.04 -3.27
C ASP A 183 -7.67 0.07 -4.20
N MET A 184 -8.23 -0.97 -3.62
CA MET A 184 -9.09 -1.94 -4.31
C MET A 184 -10.16 -2.50 -3.39
N ALA A 185 -11.28 -2.98 -3.95
CA ALA A 185 -12.44 -3.43 -3.21
C ALA A 185 -12.22 -4.75 -2.44
N THR A 186 -11.33 -5.61 -2.94
CA THR A 186 -11.04 -6.95 -2.38
C THR A 186 -9.64 -7.03 -1.77
N PRO A 187 -9.36 -8.01 -0.90
CA PRO A 187 -8.03 -8.23 -0.34
C PRO A 187 -6.94 -8.51 -1.38
N PHE A 188 -7.30 -9.14 -2.52
CA PHE A 188 -6.38 -9.50 -3.58
C PHE A 188 -6.94 -9.20 -4.97
N ALA A 189 -6.06 -9.05 -5.95
CA ALA A 189 -6.40 -9.01 -7.35
C ALA A 189 -5.30 -9.65 -8.20
N LEU A 190 -5.68 -10.27 -9.30
CA LEU A 190 -4.79 -10.65 -10.39
C LEU A 190 -5.07 -9.71 -11.56
N VAL A 191 -4.02 -9.13 -12.13
CA VAL A 191 -4.11 -8.13 -13.18
C VAL A 191 -3.23 -8.54 -14.37
N ALA A 192 -3.82 -8.52 -15.55
CA ALA A 192 -3.14 -8.52 -16.84
C ALA A 192 -3.64 -7.31 -17.62
N TRP A 193 -3.08 -7.00 -18.77
CA TRP A 193 -3.54 -5.85 -19.58
C TRP A 193 -5.04 -5.96 -19.87
N ASP A 194 -5.78 -4.92 -19.48
CA ASP A 194 -7.25 -4.82 -19.57
C ASP A 194 -8.04 -5.95 -18.91
N ARG A 195 -7.42 -6.71 -17.98
CA ARG A 195 -8.05 -7.86 -17.32
C ARG A 195 -7.77 -7.81 -15.83
N VAL A 196 -8.84 -7.90 -15.02
CA VAL A 196 -8.75 -7.93 -13.56
C VAL A 196 -9.61 -9.06 -12.99
N LEU A 197 -9.03 -9.88 -12.14
CA LEU A 197 -9.75 -10.85 -11.32
C LEU A 197 -9.61 -10.45 -9.85
N LEU A 198 -10.70 -9.99 -9.25
CA LEU A 198 -10.78 -9.61 -7.84
C LEU A 198 -11.03 -10.85 -6.98
N LEU A 199 -10.29 -10.99 -5.87
CA LEU A 199 -10.29 -12.19 -5.03
C LEU A 199 -10.40 -11.84 -3.55
N ASP A 200 -11.23 -12.58 -2.82
CA ASP A 200 -11.34 -12.47 -1.35
C ASP A 200 -10.20 -13.23 -0.64
N THR A 201 -9.69 -14.28 -1.26
CA THR A 201 -8.55 -15.08 -0.79
C THR A 201 -7.60 -15.32 -1.94
N PHE A 202 -6.31 -15.49 -1.64
CA PHE A 202 -5.30 -15.81 -2.63
C PHE A 202 -4.84 -17.27 -2.50
N ASP A 203 -4.75 -17.93 -3.65
CA ASP A 203 -4.20 -19.27 -3.82
C ASP A 203 -3.20 -19.21 -4.97
N ALA A 204 -2.00 -19.75 -4.76
CA ALA A 204 -0.92 -19.68 -5.75
C ALA A 204 -1.29 -20.39 -7.07
N GLN A 205 -2.07 -21.48 -6.99
CA GLN A 205 -2.49 -22.21 -8.20
C GLN A 205 -3.46 -21.40 -9.06
N VAL A 206 -4.40 -20.68 -8.42
CA VAL A 206 -5.30 -19.74 -9.13
C VAL A 206 -4.49 -18.64 -9.82
N GLY A 207 -3.46 -18.11 -9.15
CA GLY A 207 -2.52 -17.14 -9.74
C GLY A 207 -1.78 -17.71 -10.95
N ILE A 208 -1.25 -18.93 -10.83
CA ILE A 208 -0.54 -19.62 -11.90
C ILE A 208 -1.47 -19.89 -13.10
N ASP A 209 -2.70 -20.31 -12.86
CA ASP A 209 -3.66 -20.58 -13.93
C ASP A 209 -4.07 -19.29 -14.64
N PHE A 210 -4.26 -18.20 -13.89
CA PHE A 210 -4.46 -16.87 -14.46
C PHE A 210 -3.26 -16.44 -15.30
N ALA A 211 -2.03 -16.63 -14.81
CA ALA A 211 -0.82 -16.31 -15.55
C ALA A 211 -0.71 -17.15 -16.81
N ARG A 212 -0.97 -18.47 -16.79
CA ARG A 212 -0.98 -19.33 -17.99
C ARG A 212 -1.94 -18.85 -19.05
N ARG A 213 -3.06 -18.26 -18.65
CA ARG A 213 -4.11 -17.79 -19.56
C ARG A 213 -3.82 -16.41 -20.13
N TRP A 214 -3.22 -15.50 -19.34
CA TRP A 214 -3.18 -14.09 -19.63
C TRP A 214 -1.76 -13.48 -19.77
N LEU A 215 -0.68 -14.24 -19.56
CA LEU A 215 0.67 -13.79 -19.91
C LEU A 215 0.78 -13.57 -21.42
N GLU A 216 1.49 -12.52 -21.81
CA GLU A 216 1.92 -12.25 -23.18
C GLU A 216 0.79 -12.35 -24.22
N GLN A 217 -0.37 -11.75 -23.93
CA GLN A 217 -1.50 -11.73 -24.82
C GLN A 217 -1.07 -11.23 -26.21
N PRO A 218 -1.55 -11.90 -27.31
CA PRO A 218 -1.07 -11.65 -28.66
C PRO A 218 -1.38 -10.24 -29.18
N GLU A 219 -2.39 -9.58 -28.63
CA GLU A 219 -2.78 -8.22 -28.95
C GLU A 219 -1.85 -7.12 -28.43
N LEU A 220 -1.00 -7.43 -27.45
CA LEU A 220 -0.07 -6.48 -26.86
C LEU A 220 1.08 -6.16 -27.82
N ALA A 221 1.28 -4.86 -28.11
CA ALA A 221 2.33 -4.39 -28.99
C ALA A 221 3.73 -4.68 -28.45
N GLU A 222 3.92 -4.60 -27.12
CA GLU A 222 5.21 -4.75 -26.45
C GLU A 222 5.38 -6.05 -25.66
N ARG A 223 4.53 -7.05 -25.89
CA ARG A 223 4.56 -8.35 -25.18
C ARG A 223 5.92 -9.07 -25.14
N GLY A 224 6.78 -8.81 -26.12
CA GLY A 224 8.12 -9.38 -26.20
C GLY A 224 9.21 -8.56 -25.52
N SER A 225 8.87 -7.36 -25.06
CA SER A 225 9.82 -6.45 -24.41
C SER A 225 10.21 -6.92 -23.02
N CYS A 226 11.38 -6.52 -22.56
CA CYS A 226 11.94 -6.85 -21.26
C CYS A 226 11.63 -5.77 -20.25
#